data_046e8790442c2b65970e7793a9023aba
#
_entry.id   046e8790442c2b65970e7793a9023aba
#
_cell.length_a   1.000
_cell.length_b   1.000
_cell.length_c   1.000
_cell.angle_alpha   90.00
_cell.angle_beta   90.00
_cell.angle_gamma   90.00
#
_symmetry.space_group_name_H-M   'P 1'
#
loop_
_entity.id
_entity.type
_entity.pdbx_description
1 polymer ?
#
loop_
_entity_poly.entity_id
_entity_poly.type
_entity_poly.pdbx_seq_one_letter_code
_entity_poly.pdbx_strand_id
1 'polypeptide(L)'
;MTSKTVHPSFLGTRRGKLTLALLCAVALLDFIDASIVNIALPDIRADLHFSVQGLQWVLSGYLLTYGGFMLLGGRAGDLLGRRRVLLTGTTVFALSSLIGGFAGNAGVLVAARLAQGLGAAMMLPAALSLLTTSFKEGKDRNTALGVWGSVAGLASAAGVFLGG
;
A
#
# COMPACT_ATOMS: atom_id res chain seq x y z
N MET A 1 33.26 -32.78 8.27
CA MET A 1 32.58 -32.34 7.06
C MET A 1 31.08 -32.30 7.35
N THR A 2 30.55 -31.15 7.78
CA THR A 2 29.12 -30.99 8.05
C THR A 2 28.42 -30.71 6.72
N SER A 3 27.65 -31.67 6.23
CA SER A 3 26.77 -31.53 5.07
C SER A 3 25.78 -30.40 5.38
N LYS A 4 25.93 -29.21 4.75
CA LYS A 4 24.92 -28.18 4.70
C LYS A 4 23.74 -28.73 3.91
N THR A 5 22.70 -29.20 4.60
CA THR A 5 21.42 -29.48 3.98
C THR A 5 20.91 -28.19 3.38
N VAL A 6 21.05 -28.05 2.06
CA VAL A 6 20.48 -26.95 1.29
C VAL A 6 18.96 -27.14 1.30
N HIS A 7 18.29 -26.52 2.27
CA HIS A 7 16.82 -26.46 2.23
C HIS A 7 16.42 -25.65 0.98
N PRO A 8 15.51 -26.19 0.15
CA PRO A 8 15.06 -25.46 -1.03
C PRO A 8 14.50 -24.09 -0.62
N SER A 9 15.01 -23.05 -1.29
CA SER A 9 14.57 -21.67 -1.12
C SER A 9 13.07 -21.56 -1.43
N PHE A 10 12.28 -21.03 -0.51
CA PHE A 10 10.85 -20.80 -0.75
C PHE A 10 10.65 -19.80 -1.92
N LEU A 11 11.55 -18.83 -2.05
CA LEU A 11 11.57 -17.89 -3.17
C LEU A 11 11.76 -18.59 -4.52
N GLY A 12 12.45 -19.75 -4.56
CA GLY A 12 12.61 -20.57 -5.75
C GLY A 12 11.33 -21.28 -6.19
N THR A 13 10.34 -21.40 -5.32
CA THR A 13 9.07 -22.06 -5.63
C THR A 13 8.09 -21.12 -6.34
N ARG A 14 7.19 -21.69 -7.17
CA ARG A 14 6.11 -20.91 -7.80
C ARG A 14 5.24 -20.20 -6.76
N ARG A 15 4.94 -20.85 -5.62
CA ARG A 15 4.16 -20.27 -4.53
C ARG A 15 4.88 -19.09 -3.89
N GLY A 16 6.17 -19.19 -3.62
CA GLY A 16 6.96 -18.10 -3.05
C GLY A 16 7.01 -16.86 -3.97
N LYS A 17 7.21 -17.06 -5.28
CA LYS A 17 7.19 -15.99 -6.27
C LYS A 17 5.82 -15.31 -6.35
N LEU A 18 4.73 -16.08 -6.36
CA LEU A 18 3.38 -15.54 -6.36
C LEU A 18 3.07 -14.76 -5.07
N THR A 19 3.48 -15.28 -3.91
CA THR A 19 3.31 -14.56 -2.64
C THR A 19 4.04 -13.22 -2.67
N LEU A 20 5.30 -13.20 -3.10
CA LEU A 20 6.06 -11.96 -3.22
C LEU A 20 5.40 -10.99 -4.20
N ALA A 21 5.00 -11.46 -5.37
CA ALA A 21 4.34 -10.63 -6.40
C ALA A 21 3.04 -10.01 -5.88
N LEU A 22 2.20 -10.78 -5.16
CA LEU A 22 0.97 -10.27 -4.56
C LEU A 22 1.24 -9.21 -3.48
N LEU A 23 2.24 -9.44 -2.62
CA LEU A 23 2.60 -8.46 -1.59
C LEU A 23 3.17 -7.17 -2.21
N CYS A 24 4.00 -7.30 -3.23
CA CYS A 24 4.51 -6.17 -3.99
C CYS A 24 3.38 -5.41 -4.72
N ALA A 25 2.39 -6.11 -5.27
CA ALA A 25 1.24 -5.48 -5.92
C ALA A 25 0.42 -4.63 -4.95
N VAL A 26 0.25 -5.08 -3.70
CA VAL A 26 -0.42 -4.30 -2.64
C VAL A 26 0.33 -2.99 -2.34
N ALA A 27 1.66 -3.06 -2.20
CA ALA A 27 2.47 -1.86 -1.99
C ALA A 27 2.46 -0.94 -3.22
N LEU A 28 2.50 -1.53 -4.43
CA LEU A 28 2.45 -0.78 -5.67
C LEU A 28 1.14 0.01 -5.83
N LEU A 29 0.01 -0.59 -5.45
CA LEU A 29 -1.30 0.08 -5.45
C LEU A 29 -1.28 1.38 -4.62
N ASP A 30 -0.70 1.35 -3.42
CA ASP A 30 -0.59 2.51 -2.54
C ASP A 30 0.29 3.61 -3.15
N PHE A 31 1.46 3.25 -3.66
CA PHE A 31 2.38 4.21 -4.27
C PHE A 31 1.85 4.82 -5.57
N ILE A 32 1.18 4.03 -6.41
CA ILE A 32 0.53 4.51 -7.64
C ILE A 32 -0.58 5.49 -7.28
N ASP A 33 -1.44 5.15 -6.31
CA ASP A 33 -2.52 6.03 -5.86
C ASP A 33 -1.96 7.38 -5.36
N ALA A 34 -0.94 7.36 -4.51
CA ALA A 34 -0.30 8.57 -4.03
C ALA A 34 0.28 9.41 -5.18
N SER A 35 0.88 8.79 -6.18
CA SER A 35 1.44 9.47 -7.35
C SER A 35 0.34 10.10 -8.22
N ILE A 36 -0.71 9.33 -8.54
CA ILE A 36 -1.84 9.82 -9.36
C ILE A 36 -2.51 11.02 -8.70
N VAL A 37 -2.79 10.92 -7.40
CA VAL A 37 -3.45 12.01 -6.66
C VAL A 37 -2.59 13.27 -6.67
N ASN A 38 -1.28 13.18 -6.44
CA ASN A 38 -0.38 14.33 -6.48
C ASN A 38 -0.38 15.03 -7.84
N ILE A 39 -0.42 14.28 -8.92
CA ILE A 39 -0.45 14.81 -10.29
C ILE A 39 -1.80 15.44 -10.60
N ALA A 40 -2.89 14.80 -10.17
CA ALA A 40 -4.26 15.24 -10.43
C ALA A 40 -4.71 16.43 -9.54
N LEU A 41 -3.93 16.85 -8.54
CA LEU A 41 -4.33 17.92 -7.62
C LEU A 41 -4.79 19.21 -8.30
N PRO A 42 -4.13 19.74 -9.37
CA PRO A 42 -4.59 20.94 -10.06
C PRO A 42 -5.96 20.76 -10.70
N ASP A 43 -6.20 19.63 -11.37
CA ASP A 43 -7.45 19.30 -12.03
C ASP A 43 -8.57 19.07 -11.02
N ILE A 44 -8.30 18.33 -9.94
CA ILE A 44 -9.21 18.13 -8.81
C ILE A 44 -9.65 19.47 -8.22
N ARG A 45 -8.73 20.42 -8.10
CA ARG A 45 -9.05 21.76 -7.60
C ARG A 45 -10.00 22.50 -8.54
N ALA A 46 -9.75 22.44 -9.83
CA ALA A 46 -10.57 23.11 -10.83
C ALA A 46 -11.97 22.50 -10.93
N ASP A 47 -12.06 21.18 -11.02
CA ASP A 47 -13.31 20.46 -11.28
C ASP A 47 -14.25 20.45 -10.06
N LEU A 48 -13.70 20.27 -8.87
CA LEU A 48 -14.48 20.17 -7.63
C LEU A 48 -14.53 21.49 -6.84
N HIS A 49 -14.03 22.60 -7.42
CA HIS A 49 -14.01 23.93 -6.82
C HIS A 49 -13.43 23.98 -5.41
N PHE A 50 -12.34 23.25 -5.18
CA PHE A 50 -11.68 23.23 -3.88
C PHE A 50 -11.09 24.57 -3.51
N SER A 51 -11.31 24.99 -2.25
CA SER A 51 -10.46 26.00 -1.62
C SER A 51 -9.03 25.44 -1.43
N VAL A 52 -8.04 26.33 -1.31
CA VAL A 52 -6.63 25.91 -1.07
C VAL A 52 -6.52 25.04 0.19
N GLN A 53 -7.23 25.40 1.25
CA GLN A 53 -7.26 24.65 2.51
C GLN A 53 -7.98 23.30 2.36
N GLY A 54 -9.09 23.27 1.60
CA GLY A 54 -9.82 22.02 1.33
C GLY A 54 -8.97 21.02 0.55
N LEU A 55 -8.20 21.50 -0.44
CA LEU A 55 -7.32 20.66 -1.24
C LEU A 55 -6.22 19.99 -0.39
N GLN A 56 -5.71 20.67 0.63
CA GLN A 56 -4.74 20.09 1.56
C GLN A 56 -5.28 18.86 2.28
N TRP A 57 -6.60 18.80 2.55
CA TRP A 57 -7.23 17.65 3.19
C TRP A 57 -7.25 16.40 2.32
N VAL A 58 -7.12 16.53 1.00
CA VAL A 58 -7.01 15.37 0.10
C VAL A 58 -5.73 14.57 0.39
N LEU A 59 -4.61 15.25 0.67
CA LEU A 59 -3.35 14.60 1.04
C LEU A 59 -3.26 14.35 2.55
N SER A 60 -3.51 15.40 3.36
CA SER A 60 -3.34 15.33 4.80
C SER A 60 -4.34 14.36 5.46
N GLY A 61 -5.57 14.28 4.95
CA GLY A 61 -6.57 13.33 5.44
C GLY A 61 -6.12 11.89 5.30
N TYR A 62 -5.57 11.52 4.16
CA TYR A 62 -4.97 10.21 3.93
C TYR A 62 -3.80 9.95 4.91
N LEU A 63 -2.83 10.87 4.99
CA LEU A 63 -1.66 10.72 5.85
C LEU A 63 -2.03 10.66 7.34
N LEU A 64 -3.03 11.43 7.76
CA LEU A 64 -3.51 11.46 9.14
C LEU A 64 -4.10 10.11 9.57
N THR A 65 -4.98 9.54 8.74
CA THR A 65 -5.58 8.23 9.05
C THR A 65 -4.57 7.10 8.86
N TYR A 66 -3.75 7.15 7.83
CA TYR A 66 -2.68 6.17 7.62
C TYR A 66 -1.70 6.15 8.80
N GLY A 67 -1.09 7.30 9.15
CA GLY A 67 -0.13 7.39 10.24
C GLY A 67 -0.75 7.13 11.62
N GLY A 68 -1.94 7.69 11.87
CA GLY A 68 -2.64 7.54 13.15
C GLY A 68 -3.08 6.11 13.46
N PHE A 69 -3.45 5.34 12.45
CA PHE A 69 -3.95 3.97 12.62
C PHE A 69 -2.94 2.87 12.26
N MET A 70 -1.74 3.23 11.79
CA MET A 70 -0.72 2.26 11.37
C MET A 70 -0.33 1.26 12.47
N LEU A 71 -0.16 1.73 13.71
CA LEU A 71 0.16 0.86 14.86
C LEU A 71 -1.00 -0.06 15.21
N LEU A 72 -2.24 0.45 15.14
CA LEU A 72 -3.44 -0.35 15.37
C LEU A 72 -3.64 -1.39 14.27
N GLY A 73 -3.37 -1.04 13.01
CA GLY A 73 -3.41 -1.96 11.87
C GLY A 73 -2.40 -3.10 12.03
N GLY A 74 -1.17 -2.78 12.46
CA GLY A 74 -0.15 -3.78 12.81
C GLY A 74 -0.63 -4.71 13.92
N ARG A 75 -1.16 -4.16 15.02
CA ARG A 75 -1.69 -4.95 16.15
C ARG A 75 -2.89 -5.80 15.75
N ALA A 76 -3.78 -5.27 14.91
CA ALA A 76 -4.90 -6.04 14.38
C ALA A 76 -4.43 -7.25 13.57
N GLY A 77 -3.34 -7.12 12.82
CA GLY A 77 -2.71 -8.23 12.11
C GLY A 77 -2.25 -9.37 13.02
N ASP A 78 -1.73 -9.04 14.20
CA ASP A 78 -1.30 -10.04 15.19
C ASP A 78 -2.51 -10.74 15.88
N LEU A 79 -3.59 -10.01 16.15
CA LEU A 79 -4.76 -10.50 16.87
C LEU A 79 -5.77 -11.24 15.96
N LEU A 80 -6.05 -10.68 14.78
CA LEU A 80 -7.10 -11.17 13.88
C LEU A 80 -6.54 -12.04 12.74
N GLY A 81 -5.22 -12.07 12.61
CA GLY A 81 -4.53 -12.78 11.55
C GLY A 81 -4.17 -11.87 10.35
N ARG A 82 -2.89 -11.86 10.02
CA ARG A 82 -2.28 -10.99 9.00
C ARG A 82 -2.95 -11.06 7.64
N ARG A 83 -3.33 -12.27 7.20
CA ARG A 83 -4.02 -12.44 5.91
C ARG A 83 -5.41 -11.79 5.89
N ARG A 84 -6.17 -11.90 6.98
CA ARG A 84 -7.50 -11.28 7.06
C ARG A 84 -7.37 -9.76 7.05
N VAL A 85 -6.46 -9.23 7.86
CA VAL A 85 -6.22 -7.78 7.94
C VAL A 85 -5.69 -7.23 6.62
N LEU A 86 -4.81 -7.96 5.91
CA LEU A 86 -4.38 -7.59 4.58
C LEU A 86 -5.56 -7.50 3.60
N LEU A 87 -6.39 -8.53 3.55
CA LEU A 87 -7.54 -8.56 2.62
C LEU A 87 -8.56 -7.47 2.94
N THR A 88 -8.92 -7.28 4.21
CA THR A 88 -9.86 -6.21 4.60
C THR A 88 -9.28 -4.83 4.32
N GLY A 89 -8.02 -4.58 4.65
CA GLY A 89 -7.35 -3.31 4.37
C GLY A 89 -7.28 -3.02 2.87
N THR A 90 -6.91 -4.01 2.05
CA THR A 90 -6.86 -3.86 0.59
C THR A 90 -8.25 -3.63 0.01
N THR A 91 -9.29 -4.29 0.52
CA THR A 91 -10.68 -4.07 0.09
C THR A 91 -11.15 -2.67 0.44
N VAL A 92 -10.91 -2.20 1.66
CA VAL A 92 -11.25 -0.83 2.08
C VAL A 92 -10.51 0.18 1.22
N PHE A 93 -9.21 -0.02 0.98
CA PHE A 93 -8.41 0.84 0.13
C PHE A 93 -8.96 0.92 -1.29
N ALA A 94 -9.20 -0.22 -1.93
CA ALA A 94 -9.68 -0.29 -3.31
C ALA A 94 -11.08 0.32 -3.48
N LEU A 95 -12.01 0.02 -2.57
CA LEU A 95 -13.36 0.61 -2.61
C LEU A 95 -13.32 2.11 -2.40
N SER A 96 -12.51 2.59 -1.45
CA SER A 96 -12.35 4.01 -1.20
C SER A 96 -11.69 4.73 -2.38
N SER A 97 -10.70 4.11 -3.03
CA SER A 97 -10.08 4.62 -4.26
C SER A 97 -11.12 4.75 -5.38
N LEU A 98 -11.96 3.73 -5.55
CA LEU A 98 -13.04 3.76 -6.53
C LEU A 98 -14.06 4.88 -6.25
N ILE A 99 -14.51 5.01 -4.99
CA ILE A 99 -15.41 6.09 -4.57
C ILE A 99 -14.77 7.46 -4.80
N GLY A 100 -13.49 7.60 -4.46
CA GLY A 100 -12.73 8.83 -4.70
C GLY A 100 -12.61 9.20 -6.18
N GLY A 101 -12.41 8.20 -7.06
CA GLY A 101 -12.35 8.40 -8.51
C GLY A 101 -13.66 8.86 -9.14
N PHE A 102 -14.80 8.55 -8.52
CA PHE A 102 -16.13 9.02 -8.94
C PHE A 102 -16.68 10.15 -8.06
N ALA A 103 -15.84 10.81 -7.27
CA ALA A 103 -16.30 11.86 -6.36
C ALA A 103 -16.81 13.08 -7.14
N GLY A 104 -18.09 13.38 -7.01
CA GLY A 104 -18.73 14.56 -7.61
C GLY A 104 -18.62 15.83 -6.75
N ASN A 105 -18.00 15.79 -5.59
CA ASN A 105 -17.78 16.94 -4.72
C ASN A 105 -16.59 16.73 -3.77
N ALA A 106 -16.10 17.84 -3.22
CA ALA A 106 -14.95 17.88 -2.32
C ALA A 106 -15.11 17.01 -1.07
N GLY A 107 -16.30 16.98 -0.47
CA GLY A 107 -16.57 16.22 0.76
C GLY A 107 -16.46 14.73 0.56
N VAL A 108 -16.99 14.20 -0.55
CA VAL A 108 -16.89 12.76 -0.90
C VAL A 108 -15.44 12.37 -1.15
N LEU A 109 -14.66 13.21 -1.85
CA LEU A 109 -13.25 12.93 -2.11
C LEU A 109 -12.45 12.88 -0.80
N VAL A 110 -12.61 13.86 0.09
CA VAL A 110 -11.91 13.90 1.38
C VAL A 110 -12.31 12.70 2.25
N ALA A 111 -13.60 12.35 2.31
CA ALA A 111 -14.06 11.17 3.06
C ALA A 111 -13.47 9.87 2.49
N ALA A 112 -13.40 9.74 1.17
CA ALA A 112 -12.77 8.61 0.49
C ALA A 112 -11.27 8.52 0.83
N ARG A 113 -10.55 9.66 0.86
CA ARG A 113 -9.12 9.72 1.25
C ARG A 113 -8.89 9.30 2.70
N LEU A 114 -9.76 9.72 3.63
CA LEU A 114 -9.70 9.28 5.04
C LEU A 114 -9.90 7.76 5.15
N ALA A 115 -10.90 7.22 4.49
CA ALA A 115 -11.16 5.78 4.49
C ALA A 115 -10.04 4.98 3.80
N GLN A 116 -9.47 5.52 2.73
CA GLN A 116 -8.34 4.93 2.00
C GLN A 116 -7.09 4.87 2.88
N GLY A 117 -6.80 5.93 3.66
CA GLY A 117 -5.72 5.93 4.64
C GLY A 117 -5.89 4.87 5.74
N LEU A 118 -7.12 4.62 6.19
CA LEU A 118 -7.42 3.50 7.12
C LEU A 118 -7.12 2.14 6.46
N GLY A 119 -7.51 1.95 5.20
CA GLY A 119 -7.18 0.76 4.43
C GLY A 119 -5.67 0.53 4.31
N ALA A 120 -4.91 1.58 3.99
CA ALA A 120 -3.45 1.56 3.91
C ALA A 120 -2.81 1.21 5.26
N ALA A 121 -3.30 1.81 6.35
CA ALA A 121 -2.84 1.52 7.72
C ALA A 121 -2.99 0.05 8.12
N MET A 122 -3.95 -0.65 7.57
CA MET A 122 -4.15 -2.08 7.79
C MET A 122 -3.32 -2.93 6.82
N MET A 123 -3.34 -2.60 5.52
CA MET A 123 -2.76 -3.48 4.51
C MET A 123 -1.23 -3.47 4.49
N LEU A 124 -0.57 -2.32 4.65
CA LEU A 124 0.88 -2.23 4.51
C LEU A 124 1.65 -2.93 5.65
N PRO A 125 1.33 -2.73 6.95
CA PRO A 125 1.96 -3.50 8.02
C PRO A 125 1.68 -5.00 7.91
N ALA A 126 0.46 -5.40 7.52
CA ALA A 126 0.10 -6.79 7.32
C ALA A 126 0.88 -7.43 6.15
N ALA A 127 1.07 -6.69 5.05
CA ALA A 127 1.87 -7.14 3.90
C ALA A 127 3.33 -7.35 4.30
N LEU A 128 3.95 -6.38 4.97
CA LEU A 128 5.33 -6.49 5.45
C LEU A 128 5.49 -7.65 6.45
N SER A 129 4.54 -7.81 7.35
CA SER A 129 4.53 -8.92 8.32
C SER A 129 4.39 -10.27 7.64
N LEU A 130 3.52 -10.42 6.62
CA LEU A 130 3.41 -11.64 5.81
C LEU A 130 4.70 -11.91 5.03
N LEU A 131 5.34 -10.88 4.47
CA LEU A 131 6.60 -11.01 3.77
C LEU A 131 7.69 -11.57 4.71
N THR A 132 7.90 -10.94 5.85
CA THR A 132 8.94 -11.33 6.81
C THR A 132 8.72 -12.73 7.41
N THR A 133 7.47 -13.19 7.52
CA THR A 133 7.15 -14.53 8.04
C THR A 133 7.08 -15.62 6.98
N SER A 134 6.79 -15.26 5.73
CA SER A 134 6.73 -16.23 4.63
C SER A 134 8.13 -16.62 4.12
N PHE A 135 9.09 -15.70 4.19
CA PHE A 135 10.45 -15.93 3.72
C PHE A 135 11.38 -16.15 4.91
N LYS A 136 12.15 -17.27 4.89
CA LYS A 136 13.10 -17.61 5.94
C LYS A 136 14.19 -16.55 6.04
N GLU A 137 14.70 -16.36 7.26
CA GLU A 137 15.83 -15.48 7.52
C GLU A 137 17.05 -15.82 6.65
N GLY A 138 17.77 -14.79 6.25
CA GLY A 138 18.92 -14.89 5.36
C GLY A 138 18.62 -14.42 3.95
N LYS A 139 19.18 -15.08 2.95
CA LYS A 139 19.15 -14.63 1.55
C LYS A 139 17.74 -14.43 0.98
N ASP A 140 16.82 -15.34 1.28
CA ASP A 140 15.46 -15.29 0.75
C ASP A 140 14.71 -14.06 1.24
N ARG A 141 14.73 -13.80 2.56
CA ARG A 141 14.07 -12.63 3.16
C ARG A 141 14.73 -11.33 2.69
N ASN A 142 16.06 -11.27 2.64
CA ASN A 142 16.76 -10.07 2.18
C ASN A 142 16.43 -9.75 0.72
N THR A 143 16.36 -10.78 -0.13
CA THR A 143 15.94 -10.60 -1.54
C THR A 143 14.49 -10.15 -1.62
N ALA A 144 13.58 -10.77 -0.86
CA ALA A 144 12.16 -10.39 -0.85
C ALA A 144 11.95 -8.95 -0.35
N LEU A 145 12.66 -8.53 0.69
CA LEU A 145 12.64 -7.15 1.20
C LEU A 145 13.24 -6.16 0.19
N GLY A 146 14.33 -6.54 -0.49
CA GLY A 146 14.94 -5.72 -1.54
C GLY A 146 14.00 -5.50 -2.72
N VAL A 147 13.33 -6.56 -3.19
CA VAL A 147 12.31 -6.48 -4.24
C VAL A 147 11.15 -5.62 -3.79
N TRP A 148 10.63 -5.84 -2.58
CA TRP A 148 9.52 -5.06 -2.02
C TRP A 148 9.88 -3.56 -1.85
N GLY A 149 11.10 -3.25 -1.39
CA GLY A 149 11.59 -1.88 -1.28
C GLY A 149 11.79 -1.20 -2.64
N SER A 150 12.17 -1.93 -3.69
CA SER A 150 12.32 -1.37 -5.04
C SER A 150 10.99 -0.96 -5.68
N VAL A 151 9.86 -1.50 -5.20
CA VAL A 151 8.52 -1.12 -5.68
C VAL A 151 8.25 0.37 -5.46
N ALA A 152 8.66 0.93 -4.32
CA ALA A 152 8.54 2.37 -4.06
C ALA A 152 9.28 3.23 -5.10
N GLY A 153 10.50 2.84 -5.44
CA GLY A 153 11.29 3.53 -6.47
C GLY A 153 10.68 3.45 -7.86
N LEU A 154 10.20 2.26 -8.24
CA LEU A 154 9.52 2.05 -9.53
C LEU A 154 8.22 2.83 -9.63
N ALA A 155 7.42 2.86 -8.57
CA ALA A 155 6.17 3.60 -8.54
C ALA A 155 6.40 5.11 -8.62
N SER A 156 7.42 5.63 -7.93
CA SER A 156 7.81 7.05 -8.03
C SER A 156 8.27 7.42 -9.45
N ALA A 157 9.08 6.57 -10.07
CA ALA A 157 9.50 6.77 -11.45
C ALA A 157 8.30 6.73 -12.42
N ALA A 158 7.42 5.75 -12.28
CA ALA A 158 6.20 5.66 -13.08
C ALA A 158 5.30 6.89 -12.90
N GLY A 159 5.15 7.39 -11.69
CA GLY A 159 4.40 8.62 -11.40
C GLY A 159 4.95 9.83 -12.15
N VAL A 160 6.27 10.01 -12.17
CA VAL A 160 6.91 11.09 -12.94
C VAL A 160 6.68 10.94 -14.45
N PHE A 161 6.77 9.72 -14.99
CA PHE A 161 6.56 9.48 -16.43
C PHE A 161 5.10 9.61 -16.87
N LEU A 162 4.14 9.30 -15.99
CA LEU A 162 2.71 9.37 -16.32
C LEU A 162 2.13 10.77 -16.08
N GLY A 163 2.81 11.60 -15.29
CA GLY A 163 2.34 12.91 -14.88
C GLY A 163 3.12 14.10 -15.46
N GLY A 164 4.18 13.86 -16.18
CA GLY A 164 4.95 14.86 -16.94
C GLY A 164 4.65 14.75 -18.39
#